data_d2c32bf52525e3875a013c495c62e35a
#
_entry.id   d2c32bf52525e3875a013c495c62e35a
#
_cell.length_a   1.000
_cell.length_b   1.000
_cell.length_c   1.000
_cell.angle_alpha   90.00
_cell.angle_beta   90.00
_cell.angle_gamma   90.00
#
_symmetry.space_group_name_H-M   'P 1'
#
loop_
_entity.id
_entity.type
_entity.pdbx_description
1 polymer ?
#
loop_
_entity_poly.entity_id
_entity_poly.type
_entity_poly.pdbx_seq_one_letter_code
_entity_poly.pdbx_strand_id
1 'polypeptide(L)'
;SSSSLSKWFKGLIALIVLYATCSFLDSIKSRWYVFDPEEIHKLAQAAIAASPDPDDTSFMVSYIIKNLTSTYPSTQISINTNESEWVFNNAGGAMGAMVIIHASITEYLIVFGTPLGTEGHTGIHTAEDYFNILVGEQWAFDPPNLKMERYTPGSVHYMPRGHFKQYKMHEGCFALEYARGWIPLMLPFGLADVLTSTLDYVSFYNTARITAREMFSNLLIGKI
;
A
#
# COMPACT_ATOMS: atom_id res chain seq x y z
N SER A 1 -49.43 -5.85 6.34
CA SER A 1 -48.32 -6.74 6.81
C SER A 1 -47.63 -7.48 5.64
N SER A 2 -48.35 -7.86 4.56
CA SER A 2 -47.72 -8.56 3.41
C SER A 2 -46.70 -7.73 2.62
N SER A 3 -46.89 -6.42 2.51
CA SER A 3 -45.94 -5.52 1.82
C SER A 3 -44.60 -5.36 2.54
N SER A 4 -44.59 -5.46 3.86
CA SER A 4 -43.37 -5.40 4.67
C SER A 4 -42.55 -6.67 4.50
N LEU A 5 -43.15 -7.84 4.56
CA LEU A 5 -42.48 -9.13 4.37
C LEU A 5 -41.82 -9.24 2.99
N SER A 6 -42.52 -8.76 1.94
CA SER A 6 -41.99 -8.70 0.58
C SER A 6 -40.73 -7.78 0.47
N LYS A 7 -40.71 -6.63 1.19
CA LYS A 7 -39.54 -5.73 1.22
C LYS A 7 -38.34 -6.37 1.91
N TRP A 8 -38.56 -7.03 3.05
CA TRP A 8 -37.49 -7.75 3.76
C TRP A 8 -36.92 -8.89 2.91
N PHE A 9 -37.76 -9.65 2.22
CA PHE A 9 -37.32 -10.73 1.34
C PHE A 9 -36.50 -10.22 0.15
N LYS A 10 -36.93 -9.12 -0.48
CA LYS A 10 -36.16 -8.46 -1.54
C LYS A 10 -34.80 -7.93 -1.01
N GLY A 11 -34.77 -7.35 0.18
CA GLY A 11 -33.55 -6.90 0.84
C GLY A 11 -32.57 -8.05 1.10
N LEU A 12 -33.05 -9.18 1.59
CA LEU A 12 -32.24 -10.36 1.82
C LEU A 12 -31.66 -10.92 0.52
N ILE A 13 -32.46 -11.02 -0.55
CA ILE A 13 -31.96 -11.44 -1.86
C ILE A 13 -30.87 -10.48 -2.36
N ALA A 14 -31.07 -9.16 -2.23
CA ALA A 14 -30.09 -8.18 -2.65
C ALA A 14 -28.75 -8.34 -1.89
N LEU A 15 -28.81 -8.59 -0.58
CA LEU A 15 -27.62 -8.86 0.25
C LEU A 15 -26.90 -10.14 -0.17
N ILE A 16 -27.66 -11.22 -0.44
CA ILE A 16 -27.08 -12.49 -0.91
C ILE A 16 -26.40 -12.30 -2.27
N VAL A 17 -27.04 -11.60 -3.21
CA VAL A 17 -26.46 -11.32 -4.53
C VAL A 17 -25.21 -10.45 -4.39
N LEU A 18 -25.25 -9.41 -3.57
CA LEU A 18 -24.09 -8.57 -3.29
C LEU A 18 -22.93 -9.38 -2.71
N TYR A 19 -23.20 -10.19 -1.68
CA TYR A 19 -22.19 -11.06 -1.07
C TYR A 19 -21.59 -12.04 -2.10
N ALA A 20 -22.43 -12.71 -2.88
CA ALA A 20 -21.96 -13.64 -3.92
C ALA A 20 -21.09 -12.94 -4.99
N THR A 21 -21.51 -11.74 -5.41
CA THR A 21 -20.73 -10.93 -6.36
C THR A 21 -19.39 -10.52 -5.77
N CYS A 22 -19.35 -9.99 -4.55
CA CYS A 22 -18.11 -9.61 -3.88
C CYS A 22 -17.19 -10.82 -3.68
N SER A 23 -17.74 -11.96 -3.26
CA SER A 23 -16.98 -13.20 -3.08
C SER A 23 -16.40 -13.71 -4.40
N PHE A 24 -17.17 -13.66 -5.49
CA PHE A 24 -16.70 -14.02 -6.82
C PHE A 24 -15.57 -13.09 -7.29
N LEU A 25 -15.75 -11.77 -7.20
CA LEU A 25 -14.72 -10.80 -7.57
C LEU A 25 -13.44 -11.00 -6.74
N ASP A 26 -13.60 -11.26 -5.43
CA ASP A 26 -12.46 -11.54 -4.55
C ASP A 26 -11.70 -12.81 -4.95
N SER A 27 -12.40 -13.83 -5.44
CA SER A 27 -11.78 -15.08 -5.89
C SER A 27 -10.96 -14.95 -7.18
N ILE A 28 -11.26 -13.94 -8.01
CA ILE A 28 -10.60 -13.73 -9.30
C ILE A 28 -9.68 -12.52 -9.34
N LYS A 29 -9.57 -11.76 -8.25
CA LYS A 29 -8.79 -10.49 -8.21
C LYS A 29 -7.31 -10.66 -8.61
N SER A 30 -6.72 -11.82 -8.36
CA SER A 30 -5.35 -12.12 -8.75
C SER A 30 -5.09 -12.07 -10.26
N ARG A 31 -6.15 -12.14 -11.08
CA ARG A 31 -6.05 -11.99 -12.55
C ARG A 31 -5.68 -10.57 -12.97
N TRP A 32 -5.87 -9.61 -12.08
CA TRP A 32 -5.57 -8.19 -12.33
C TRP A 32 -4.24 -7.76 -11.76
N TYR A 33 -3.52 -8.63 -11.03
CA TYR A 33 -2.18 -8.32 -10.53
C TYR A 33 -1.18 -8.32 -11.68
N VAL A 34 -0.36 -7.30 -11.74
CA VAL A 34 0.71 -7.13 -12.73
C VAL A 34 2.07 -7.37 -12.08
N PHE A 35 2.23 -6.92 -10.83
CA PHE A 35 3.48 -7.11 -10.12
C PHE A 35 3.55 -8.46 -9.42
N ASP A 36 4.72 -9.08 -9.49
CA ASP A 36 5.07 -10.23 -8.67
C ASP A 36 5.83 -9.76 -7.42
N PRO A 37 5.44 -10.19 -6.21
CA PRO A 37 6.11 -9.76 -4.97
C PRO A 37 7.59 -10.12 -4.93
N GLU A 38 7.98 -11.25 -5.51
CA GLU A 38 9.38 -11.68 -5.55
C GLU A 38 10.20 -10.79 -6.48
N GLU A 39 9.63 -10.38 -7.63
CA GLU A 39 10.29 -9.45 -8.56
C GLU A 39 10.41 -8.06 -7.94
N ILE A 40 9.40 -7.57 -7.22
CA ILE A 40 9.48 -6.32 -6.46
C ILE A 40 10.54 -6.41 -5.37
N HIS A 41 10.64 -7.54 -4.67
CA HIS A 41 11.70 -7.76 -3.67
C HIS A 41 13.10 -7.74 -4.30
N LYS A 42 13.29 -8.43 -5.43
CA LYS A 42 14.57 -8.39 -6.18
C LYS A 42 14.90 -6.98 -6.67
N LEU A 43 13.90 -6.23 -7.10
CA LEU A 43 14.08 -4.84 -7.52
C LEU A 43 14.54 -3.95 -6.34
N ALA A 44 13.97 -4.13 -5.16
CA ALA A 44 14.42 -3.44 -3.95
C ALA A 44 15.89 -3.78 -3.62
N GLN A 45 16.26 -5.06 -3.65
CA GLN A 45 17.64 -5.50 -3.42
C GLN A 45 18.60 -4.94 -4.49
N ALA A 46 18.17 -4.90 -5.75
CA ALA A 46 18.99 -4.33 -6.83
C ALA A 46 19.18 -2.81 -6.67
N ALA A 47 18.15 -2.08 -6.21
CA ALA A 47 18.25 -0.65 -5.92
C ALA A 47 19.25 -0.37 -4.79
N ILE A 48 19.21 -1.17 -3.72
CA ILE A 48 20.19 -1.08 -2.61
C ILE A 48 21.60 -1.37 -3.13
N ALA A 49 21.79 -2.43 -3.89
CA ALA A 49 23.11 -2.83 -4.40
C ALA A 49 23.71 -1.82 -5.41
N ALA A 50 22.85 -1.11 -6.14
CA ALA A 50 23.26 -0.10 -7.12
C ALA A 50 23.54 1.27 -6.49
N SER A 51 23.05 1.52 -5.28
CA SER A 51 23.20 2.82 -4.62
C SER A 51 24.66 3.06 -4.21
N PRO A 52 25.23 4.22 -4.58
CA PRO A 52 26.58 4.59 -4.16
C PRO A 52 26.67 4.93 -2.67
N ASP A 53 25.56 5.32 -2.06
CA ASP A 53 25.41 5.59 -0.64
C ASP A 53 24.27 4.71 -0.09
N PRO A 54 24.49 3.91 0.97
CA PRO A 54 23.48 3.04 1.55
C PRO A 54 22.28 3.79 2.12
N ASP A 55 22.41 5.10 2.38
CA ASP A 55 21.36 5.95 2.92
C ASP A 55 20.67 6.83 1.87
N ASP A 56 21.09 6.76 0.58
CA ASP A 56 20.49 7.56 -0.50
C ASP A 56 19.17 6.98 -0.99
N THR A 57 18.11 7.25 -0.22
CA THR A 57 16.73 6.89 -0.58
C THR A 57 16.32 7.50 -1.93
N SER A 58 16.75 8.71 -2.26
CA SER A 58 16.36 9.38 -3.51
C SER A 58 16.90 8.64 -4.72
N PHE A 59 18.17 8.21 -4.67
CA PHE A 59 18.75 7.37 -5.72
C PHE A 59 17.96 6.06 -5.87
N MET A 60 17.64 5.38 -4.77
CA MET A 60 16.91 4.10 -4.80
C MET A 60 15.53 4.27 -5.42
N VAL A 61 14.79 5.33 -5.08
CA VAL A 61 13.49 5.66 -5.67
C VAL A 61 13.62 5.87 -7.19
N SER A 62 14.58 6.68 -7.62
CA SER A 62 14.85 6.93 -9.04
C SER A 62 15.19 5.64 -9.79
N TYR A 63 16.03 4.79 -9.19
CA TYR A 63 16.39 3.48 -9.74
C TYR A 63 15.15 2.58 -9.92
N ILE A 64 14.30 2.50 -8.89
CA ILE A 64 13.08 1.69 -8.91
C ILE A 64 12.13 2.18 -10.01
N ILE A 65 11.83 3.48 -10.05
CA ILE A 65 10.94 4.06 -11.07
C ILE A 65 11.47 3.82 -12.48
N LYS A 66 12.77 4.03 -12.71
CA LYS A 66 13.42 3.80 -14.00
C LYS A 66 13.32 2.32 -14.43
N ASN A 67 13.56 1.40 -13.50
CA ASN A 67 13.46 -0.03 -13.79
C ASN A 67 12.02 -0.43 -14.14
N LEU A 68 11.03 -0.01 -13.33
CA LEU A 68 9.62 -0.30 -13.58
C LEU A 68 9.15 0.24 -14.94
N THR A 69 9.50 1.49 -15.27
CA THR A 69 9.13 2.09 -16.55
C THR A 69 9.80 1.43 -17.75
N SER A 70 10.97 0.83 -17.57
CA SER A 70 11.65 0.06 -18.62
C SER A 70 11.13 -1.37 -18.77
N THR A 71 10.65 -1.96 -17.68
CA THR A 71 10.17 -3.35 -17.65
C THR A 71 8.71 -3.45 -18.08
N TYR A 72 7.87 -2.52 -17.66
CA TYR A 72 6.44 -2.56 -17.92
C TYR A 72 6.03 -1.51 -18.95
N PRO A 73 5.43 -1.89 -20.08
CA PRO A 73 4.98 -0.92 -21.09
C PRO A 73 3.81 -0.08 -20.55
N SER A 74 3.78 1.20 -20.93
CA SER A 74 2.73 2.15 -20.52
C SER A 74 1.31 1.77 -21.01
N THR A 75 1.19 0.80 -21.90
CA THR A 75 -0.09 0.21 -22.33
C THR A 75 -0.61 -0.84 -21.36
N GLN A 76 0.24 -1.35 -20.47
CA GLN A 76 -0.12 -2.36 -19.46
C GLN A 76 -0.33 -1.75 -18.09
N ILE A 77 0.49 -0.76 -17.72
CA ILE A 77 0.50 -0.15 -16.39
C ILE A 77 0.97 1.30 -16.47
N SER A 78 0.34 2.18 -15.70
CA SER A 78 0.79 3.54 -15.48
C SER A 78 1.67 3.61 -14.25
N ILE A 79 2.86 4.19 -14.39
CA ILE A 79 3.82 4.45 -13.33
C ILE A 79 3.96 5.96 -13.15
N ASN A 80 3.82 6.45 -11.93
CA ASN A 80 4.12 7.83 -11.60
C ASN A 80 5.64 8.06 -11.63
N THR A 81 6.07 8.90 -12.55
CA THR A 81 7.49 9.26 -12.73
C THR A 81 7.87 10.56 -12.02
N ASN A 82 6.95 11.18 -11.30
CA ASN A 82 7.23 12.41 -10.56
C ASN A 82 7.81 12.11 -9.17
N GLU A 83 9.11 11.96 -9.11
CA GLU A 83 9.87 11.65 -7.89
C GLU A 83 9.79 12.75 -6.81
N SER A 84 9.26 13.93 -7.12
CA SER A 84 9.11 15.04 -6.17
C SER A 84 7.76 15.07 -5.44
N GLU A 85 6.81 14.21 -5.81
CA GLU A 85 5.46 14.17 -5.20
C GLU A 85 5.41 13.43 -3.86
N TRP A 86 6.32 13.78 -2.95
CA TRP A 86 6.25 13.29 -1.57
C TRP A 86 5.12 13.96 -0.79
N VAL A 87 4.38 13.17 -0.06
CA VAL A 87 3.29 13.63 0.82
C VAL A 87 3.45 13.02 2.21
N PHE A 88 3.00 13.74 3.25
CA PHE A 88 2.86 13.13 4.56
C PHE A 88 1.76 12.09 4.56
N ASN A 89 2.03 10.99 5.26
CA ASN A 89 1.05 9.96 5.58
C ASN A 89 1.02 9.74 7.08
N ASN A 90 -0.17 9.75 7.66
CA ASN A 90 -0.38 9.48 9.07
C ASN A 90 -1.55 8.49 9.20
N ALA A 91 -1.22 7.29 9.62
CA ALA A 91 -2.19 6.22 9.76
C ALA A 91 -1.80 5.26 10.90
N GLY A 92 -2.76 4.91 11.76
CA GLY A 92 -2.52 4.03 12.88
C GLY A 92 -1.56 4.60 13.95
N GLY A 93 -1.44 5.92 14.04
CA GLY A 93 -0.52 6.61 14.93
C GLY A 93 0.90 6.76 14.39
N ALA A 94 1.25 6.06 13.32
CA ALA A 94 2.55 6.21 12.67
C ALA A 94 2.50 7.32 11.61
N MET A 95 3.52 8.15 11.57
CA MET A 95 3.66 9.26 10.63
C MET A 95 4.97 9.14 9.85
N GLY A 96 4.90 9.38 8.56
CA GLY A 96 6.05 9.45 7.67
C GLY A 96 5.72 10.20 6.39
N ALA A 97 6.65 10.16 5.45
CA ALA A 97 6.43 10.63 4.09
C ALA A 97 6.30 9.44 3.14
N MET A 98 5.49 9.58 2.10
CA MET A 98 5.39 8.58 1.05
C MET A 98 5.43 9.22 -0.33
N VAL A 99 5.96 8.49 -1.30
CA VAL A 99 5.79 8.75 -2.73
C VAL A 99 5.03 7.59 -3.35
N ILE A 100 3.99 7.91 -4.12
CA ILE A 100 3.13 6.92 -4.77
C ILE A 100 3.71 6.65 -6.16
N ILE A 101 4.22 5.44 -6.38
CA ILE A 101 4.80 5.01 -7.66
C ILE A 101 3.72 4.43 -8.58
N HIS A 102 2.80 3.64 -8.01
CA HIS A 102 1.68 3.08 -8.75
C HIS A 102 0.46 2.96 -7.85
N ALA A 103 -0.71 3.24 -8.41
CA ALA A 103 -1.99 2.97 -7.77
C ALA A 103 -2.99 2.44 -8.81
N SER A 104 -3.60 1.31 -8.50
CA SER A 104 -4.76 0.75 -9.21
C SER A 104 -5.80 0.27 -8.21
N ILE A 105 -6.91 -0.28 -8.67
CA ILE A 105 -7.94 -0.83 -7.79
C ILE A 105 -7.43 -2.04 -7.01
N THR A 106 -6.47 -2.79 -7.59
CA THR A 106 -6.00 -4.06 -7.02
C THR A 106 -4.55 -4.05 -6.55
N GLU A 107 -3.78 -3.01 -6.87
CA GLU A 107 -2.37 -2.92 -6.51
C GLU A 107 -1.96 -1.50 -6.12
N TYR A 108 -1.07 -1.39 -5.15
CA TYR A 108 -0.52 -0.14 -4.67
C TYR A 108 0.97 -0.31 -4.40
N LEU A 109 1.79 0.53 -5.01
CA LEU A 109 3.24 0.52 -4.85
C LEU A 109 3.71 1.91 -4.44
N ILE A 110 4.30 2.01 -3.27
CA ILE A 110 4.78 3.27 -2.69
C ILE A 110 6.19 3.08 -2.11
N VAL A 111 6.89 4.18 -1.91
CA VAL A 111 7.96 4.22 -0.91
C VAL A 111 7.44 5.02 0.26
N PHE A 112 7.53 4.44 1.45
CA PHE A 112 7.15 5.07 2.72
C PHE A 112 8.33 5.04 3.69
N GLY A 113 8.48 6.10 4.45
CA GLY A 113 9.50 6.14 5.49
C GLY A 113 9.59 7.49 6.20
N THR A 114 10.60 7.60 7.04
CA THR A 114 10.80 8.76 7.90
C THR A 114 12.28 8.93 8.25
N PRO A 115 12.82 10.15 8.23
CA PRO A 115 14.14 10.43 8.77
C PRO A 115 14.16 10.46 10.30
N LEU A 116 12.99 10.60 10.96
CA LEU A 116 12.88 10.85 12.40
C LEU A 116 12.50 9.61 13.22
N GLY A 117 12.14 8.51 12.54
CA GLY A 117 11.54 7.35 13.19
C GLY A 117 10.05 7.53 13.43
N THR A 118 9.33 6.41 13.49
CA THR A 118 7.89 6.37 13.77
C THR A 118 7.48 5.03 14.34
N GLU A 119 6.35 5.00 15.04
CA GLU A 119 5.80 3.75 15.57
C GLU A 119 4.27 3.81 15.56
N GLY A 120 3.61 2.66 15.34
CA GLY A 120 2.18 2.61 15.31
C GLY A 120 1.61 1.23 15.00
N HIS A 121 0.35 1.22 14.65
CA HIS A 121 -0.42 0.05 14.25
C HIS A 121 -0.41 -0.07 12.73
N THR A 122 -0.18 -1.27 12.20
CA THR A 122 -0.16 -1.49 10.74
C THR A 122 -1.52 -1.30 10.08
N GLY A 123 -2.61 -1.37 10.82
CA GLY A 123 -3.97 -1.46 10.29
C GLY A 123 -4.37 -2.91 9.98
N ILE A 124 -5.68 -3.13 9.82
CA ILE A 124 -6.23 -4.39 9.31
C ILE A 124 -6.59 -4.17 7.85
N HIS A 125 -5.82 -4.75 6.95
CA HIS A 125 -5.97 -4.49 5.53
C HIS A 125 -6.74 -5.61 4.80
N THR A 126 -7.46 -5.23 3.76
CA THR A 126 -8.10 -6.15 2.80
C THR A 126 -7.15 -6.61 1.70
N ALA A 127 -5.89 -6.23 1.80
CA ALA A 127 -4.80 -6.56 0.90
C ALA A 127 -3.72 -7.36 1.64
N GLU A 128 -2.86 -8.04 0.90
CA GLU A 128 -1.56 -8.52 1.35
C GLU A 128 -0.56 -7.38 1.18
N ASP A 129 0.41 -7.30 2.08
CA ASP A 129 1.37 -6.22 2.12
C ASP A 129 2.81 -6.73 2.26
N TYR A 130 3.72 -6.15 1.50
CA TYR A 130 5.13 -6.53 1.40
C TYR A 130 6.01 -5.30 1.59
N PHE A 131 6.51 -5.09 2.80
CA PHE A 131 7.46 -4.03 3.13
C PHE A 131 8.89 -4.49 2.84
N ASN A 132 9.48 -4.00 1.77
CA ASN A 132 10.88 -4.25 1.41
C ASN A 132 11.73 -3.13 1.99
N ILE A 133 12.51 -3.40 3.01
CA ILE A 133 13.33 -2.39 3.68
C ILE A 133 14.48 -1.97 2.75
N LEU A 134 14.52 -0.70 2.41
CA LEU A 134 15.56 -0.09 1.59
C LEU A 134 16.70 0.46 2.44
N VAL A 135 16.35 1.24 3.46
CA VAL A 135 17.28 1.92 4.38
C VAL A 135 16.78 1.77 5.80
N GLY A 136 17.69 1.74 6.75
CA GLY A 136 17.38 1.72 8.18
C GLY A 136 16.86 0.37 8.67
N GLU A 137 15.97 0.40 9.66
CA GLU A 137 15.51 -0.81 10.33
C GLU A 137 14.04 -0.69 10.74
N GLN A 138 13.26 -1.75 10.52
CA GLN A 138 11.89 -1.89 11.02
C GLN A 138 11.81 -3.03 12.03
N TRP A 139 11.14 -2.77 13.14
CA TRP A 139 10.74 -3.80 14.10
C TRP A 139 9.23 -3.99 14.07
N ALA A 140 8.78 -5.21 14.33
CA ALA A 140 7.35 -5.51 14.43
C ALA A 140 7.11 -6.66 15.42
N PHE A 141 5.89 -6.75 15.95
CA PHE A 141 5.42 -7.93 16.66
C PHE A 141 3.89 -8.01 16.66
N ASP A 142 3.36 -9.19 16.91
CA ASP A 142 1.95 -9.45 17.17
C ASP A 142 1.69 -9.97 18.60
N PRO A 143 0.53 -9.68 19.22
CA PRO A 143 0.28 -9.97 20.64
C PRO A 143 0.42 -11.44 21.05
N PRO A 144 0.06 -12.48 20.28
CA PRO A 144 0.25 -13.85 20.75
C PRO A 144 1.72 -14.26 20.86
N ASN A 145 2.57 -13.64 20.05
CA ASN A 145 3.98 -13.97 19.95
C ASN A 145 4.85 -12.84 20.45
N LEU A 146 4.86 -12.51 21.70
CA LEU A 146 5.58 -11.38 22.32
C LEU A 146 7.10 -11.31 21.98
N LYS A 147 7.48 -11.75 20.79
CA LYS A 147 8.85 -11.70 20.25
C LYS A 147 8.93 -10.64 19.16
N MET A 148 9.94 -9.80 19.28
CA MET A 148 10.26 -8.80 18.27
C MET A 148 10.79 -9.48 17.01
N GLU A 149 10.20 -9.11 15.88
CA GLU A 149 10.72 -9.35 14.55
C GLU A 149 11.57 -8.16 14.13
N ARG A 150 12.68 -8.40 13.45
CA ARG A 150 13.61 -7.37 13.00
C ARG A 150 13.85 -7.49 11.51
N TYR A 151 13.66 -6.38 10.80
CA TYR A 151 13.81 -6.28 9.36
C TYR A 151 14.85 -5.21 9.02
N THR A 152 15.87 -5.59 8.24
CA THR A 152 17.00 -4.75 7.84
C THR A 152 17.00 -4.56 6.32
N PRO A 153 17.82 -3.67 5.76
CA PRO A 153 17.89 -3.45 4.32
C PRO A 153 18.08 -4.77 3.54
N GLY A 154 17.28 -4.93 2.48
CA GLY A 154 17.23 -6.16 1.68
C GLY A 154 16.35 -7.27 2.23
N SER A 155 15.72 -7.09 3.40
CA SER A 155 14.69 -8.01 3.91
C SER A 155 13.28 -7.54 3.53
N VAL A 156 12.30 -8.47 3.58
CA VAL A 156 10.88 -8.18 3.37
C VAL A 156 10.07 -8.56 4.60
N HIS A 157 9.25 -7.63 5.07
CA HIS A 157 8.22 -7.87 6.08
C HIS A 157 6.90 -8.14 5.36
N TYR A 158 6.47 -9.39 5.37
CA TYR A 158 5.19 -9.80 4.77
C TYR A 158 4.07 -9.76 5.79
N MET A 159 2.96 -9.14 5.41
CA MET A 159 1.72 -9.10 6.19
C MET A 159 0.58 -9.71 5.38
N PRO A 160 0.04 -10.88 5.80
CA PRO A 160 -1.14 -11.46 5.17
C PRO A 160 -2.39 -10.58 5.37
N ARG A 161 -3.33 -10.68 4.43
CA ARG A 161 -4.65 -10.06 4.53
C ARG A 161 -5.31 -10.33 5.89
N GLY A 162 -5.79 -9.29 6.53
CA GLY A 162 -6.51 -9.36 7.81
C GLY A 162 -5.62 -9.49 9.04
N HIS A 163 -4.31 -9.55 8.88
CA HIS A 163 -3.35 -9.51 9.98
C HIS A 163 -2.99 -8.06 10.33
N PHE A 164 -2.56 -7.88 11.55
CA PHE A 164 -2.09 -6.58 12.04
C PHE A 164 -1.00 -6.78 13.09
N LYS A 165 -0.11 -5.80 13.16
CA LYS A 165 1.01 -5.77 14.10
C LYS A 165 1.20 -4.36 14.67
N GLN A 166 1.86 -4.25 15.81
CA GLN A 166 2.58 -3.03 16.13
C GLN A 166 3.89 -3.05 15.33
N TYR A 167 4.27 -1.90 14.80
CA TYR A 167 5.56 -1.75 14.13
C TYR A 167 6.24 -0.45 14.53
N LYS A 168 7.56 -0.43 14.37
CA LYS A 168 8.40 0.75 14.54
C LYS A 168 9.41 0.80 13.40
N MET A 169 9.50 1.94 12.74
CA MET A 169 10.61 2.29 11.85
C MET A 169 11.56 3.19 12.63
N HIS A 170 12.84 2.82 12.66
CA HIS A 170 13.87 3.63 13.30
C HIS A 170 14.20 4.88 12.48
N GLU A 171 15.00 5.77 13.03
CA GLU A 171 15.48 6.98 12.35
C GLU A 171 16.15 6.62 11.02
N GLY A 172 15.80 7.35 9.96
CA GLY A 172 16.31 7.11 8.61
C GLY A 172 15.76 5.86 7.93
N CYS A 173 14.65 5.27 8.39
CA CYS A 173 14.10 4.07 7.78
C CYS A 173 13.13 4.37 6.65
N PHE A 174 13.36 3.73 5.48
CA PHE A 174 12.51 3.79 4.30
C PHE A 174 12.30 2.39 3.71
N ALA A 175 11.10 2.13 3.21
CA ALA A 175 10.73 0.85 2.63
C ALA A 175 9.97 1.03 1.31
N LEU A 176 10.19 0.11 0.36
CA LEU A 176 9.33 -0.08 -0.80
C LEU A 176 8.19 -1.00 -0.38
N GLU A 177 7.00 -0.44 -0.27
CA GLU A 177 5.79 -1.12 0.13
C GLU A 177 4.98 -1.50 -1.10
N TYR A 178 4.64 -2.76 -1.22
CA TYR A 178 3.77 -3.29 -2.27
C TYR A 178 2.55 -3.96 -1.62
N ALA A 179 1.38 -3.38 -1.84
CA ALA A 179 0.11 -3.94 -1.41
C ALA A 179 -0.68 -4.47 -2.61
N ARG A 180 -1.28 -5.67 -2.47
CA ARG A 180 -2.16 -6.27 -3.48
C ARG A 180 -3.45 -6.80 -2.86
N GLY A 181 -4.57 -6.41 -3.44
CA GLY A 181 -5.91 -6.71 -2.93
C GLY A 181 -6.89 -5.64 -3.37
N TRP A 182 -7.92 -5.36 -2.58
CA TRP A 182 -8.87 -4.28 -2.84
C TRP A 182 -8.38 -2.98 -2.19
N ILE A 183 -7.57 -2.21 -2.92
CA ILE A 183 -6.92 -0.99 -2.41
C ILE A 183 -7.92 0.07 -1.91
N PRO A 184 -9.05 0.36 -2.59
CA PRO A 184 -10.00 1.34 -2.07
C PRO A 184 -10.55 1.03 -0.68
N LEU A 185 -10.57 -0.25 -0.26
CA LEU A 185 -11.03 -0.66 1.07
C LEU A 185 -9.98 -0.42 2.17
N MET A 186 -8.73 -0.10 1.81
CA MET A 186 -7.68 0.31 2.75
C MET A 186 -7.73 1.80 3.08
N LEU A 187 -8.27 2.62 2.18
CA LEU A 187 -8.27 4.09 2.31
C LEU A 187 -8.95 4.62 3.58
N PRO A 188 -10.05 4.03 4.10
CA PRO A 188 -10.67 4.49 5.35
C PRO A 188 -9.73 4.46 6.55
N PHE A 189 -8.78 3.53 6.61
CA PHE A 189 -7.78 3.48 7.67
C PHE A 189 -6.86 4.71 7.63
N GLY A 190 -6.35 5.08 6.44
CA GLY A 190 -5.53 6.29 6.26
C GLY A 190 -6.30 7.59 6.52
N LEU A 191 -7.62 7.61 6.29
CA LEU A 191 -8.47 8.77 6.55
C LEU A 191 -8.80 8.94 8.04
N ALA A 192 -8.84 7.87 8.80
CA ALA A 192 -9.30 7.90 10.21
C ALA A 192 -8.47 8.88 11.06
N ASP A 193 -7.14 8.81 10.99
CA ASP A 193 -6.26 9.68 11.77
C ASP A 193 -6.37 11.15 11.34
N VAL A 194 -6.58 11.42 10.06
CA VAL A 194 -6.83 12.78 9.56
C VAL A 194 -8.08 13.36 10.21
N LEU A 195 -9.17 12.60 10.27
CA LEU A 195 -10.45 13.08 10.80
C LEU A 195 -10.48 13.18 12.32
N THR A 196 -9.73 12.33 13.03
CA THR A 196 -9.86 12.17 14.48
C THR A 196 -8.68 12.71 15.29
N SER A 197 -7.54 12.93 14.65
CA SER A 197 -6.29 13.27 15.35
C SER A 197 -5.57 14.47 14.73
N THR A 198 -5.09 14.35 13.49
CA THR A 198 -4.15 15.33 12.92
C THR A 198 -4.81 16.51 12.24
N LEU A 199 -6.01 16.35 11.69
CA LEU A 199 -6.74 17.34 10.90
C LEU A 199 -5.93 17.88 9.70
N ASP A 200 -4.95 17.13 9.22
CA ASP A 200 -4.10 17.50 8.07
C ASP A 200 -4.82 17.21 6.75
N TYR A 201 -5.84 17.99 6.49
CA TYR A 201 -6.62 17.89 5.24
C TYR A 201 -5.81 18.22 4.00
N VAL A 202 -4.70 18.96 4.12
CA VAL A 202 -3.82 19.30 2.99
C VAL A 202 -3.08 18.06 2.50
N SER A 203 -2.42 17.35 3.40
CA SER A 203 -1.75 16.08 3.04
C SER A 203 -2.74 15.04 2.56
N PHE A 204 -3.90 14.93 3.21
CA PHE A 204 -4.96 14.03 2.76
C PHE A 204 -5.43 14.36 1.33
N TYR A 205 -5.71 15.63 1.04
CA TYR A 205 -6.11 16.06 -0.31
C TYR A 205 -5.06 15.70 -1.36
N ASN A 206 -3.78 15.97 -1.08
CA ASN A 206 -2.69 15.64 -2.01
C ASN A 206 -2.58 14.13 -2.23
N THR A 207 -2.63 13.33 -1.17
CA THR A 207 -2.64 11.87 -1.25
C THR A 207 -3.80 11.35 -2.09
N ALA A 208 -5.03 11.82 -1.79
CA ALA A 208 -6.23 11.43 -2.51
C ALA A 208 -6.16 11.83 -4.00
N ARG A 209 -5.68 13.05 -4.29
CA ARG A 209 -5.51 13.55 -5.66
C ARG A 209 -4.52 12.71 -6.45
N ILE A 210 -3.34 12.41 -5.89
CA ILE A 210 -2.31 11.61 -6.57
C ILE A 210 -2.80 10.18 -6.76
N THR A 211 -3.31 9.55 -5.70
CA THR A 211 -3.86 8.18 -5.77
C THR A 211 -4.98 8.07 -6.81
N ALA A 212 -5.93 9.02 -6.82
CA ALA A 212 -7.01 9.04 -7.80
C ALA A 212 -6.49 9.22 -9.24
N ARG A 213 -5.53 10.13 -9.45
CA ARG A 213 -4.90 10.33 -10.77
C ARG A 213 -4.31 9.04 -11.30
N GLU A 214 -3.51 8.35 -10.46
CA GLU A 214 -2.88 7.09 -10.87
C GLU A 214 -3.90 5.98 -11.08
N MET A 215 -4.91 5.85 -10.22
CA MET A 215 -5.99 4.88 -10.40
C MET A 215 -6.77 5.14 -11.70
N PHE A 216 -7.12 6.39 -12.00
CA PHE A 216 -7.79 6.72 -13.25
C PHE A 216 -6.91 6.45 -14.46
N SER A 217 -5.64 6.80 -14.42
CA SER A 217 -4.69 6.51 -15.51
C SER A 217 -4.62 5.00 -15.79
N ASN A 218 -4.57 4.18 -14.75
CA ASN A 218 -4.57 2.72 -14.88
C ASN A 218 -5.92 2.19 -15.41
N LEU A 219 -7.05 2.69 -14.92
CA LEU A 219 -8.36 2.29 -15.43
C LEU A 219 -8.54 2.61 -16.93
N LEU A 220 -8.01 3.75 -17.40
CA LEU A 220 -8.10 4.14 -18.82
C LEU A 220 -7.37 3.18 -19.76
N ILE A 221 -6.35 2.49 -19.30
CA ILE A 221 -5.62 1.45 -20.05
C ILE A 221 -6.10 0.03 -19.74
N GLY A 222 -7.18 -0.12 -18.96
CA GLY A 222 -7.79 -1.40 -18.62
C GLY A 222 -7.14 -2.14 -17.43
N LYS A 223 -6.24 -1.49 -16.68
CA LYS A 223 -5.68 -2.03 -15.45
C LYS A 223 -6.63 -1.75 -14.27
N ILE A 224 -7.14 -2.81 -13.67
CA ILE A 224 -8.03 -2.77 -12.49
C ILE A 224 -7.24 -2.85 -11.20
#